data_260d83a0f94caa035e3d8f8270920c64
#
_entry.id   260d83a0f94caa035e3d8f8270920c64
#
_cell.length_a   1.000
_cell.length_b   1.000
_cell.length_c   1.000
_cell.angle_alpha   90.00
_cell.angle_beta   90.00
_cell.angle_gamma   90.00
#
_symmetry.space_group_name_H-M   'P 1'
#
loop_
_entity.id
_entity.type
_entity.pdbx_description
1 polymer ?
#
loop_
_entity_poly.entity_id
_entity_poly.type
_entity_poly.pdbx_seq_one_letter_code
_entity_poly.pdbx_strand_id
1 'polypeptide(L)'
;MANVIKLRKGIDINLKGKAAETYTTVKEPGFYALVPDDFPGVTPKVVVKEQEYVMAGGPLFIDKYHPEVKFVSPVSGVVTSVERGARRKVLNIVVEAAAEQDYEEFGKKNVSSMDADAVKSALLEAGLFAFIKQRPYDIIADPTVTPKGIFVSAFDTNPLAPDFEFALKGEEANFQTGLDALAKMAKTYLSISVKQKAAALTQAKNVTITAFDGPNPAGNVGVQINHLDPVSKGETVWTIDPQAVIFIGRLFNTGRVNFTRTVAVTGSEVLKPAYCKLQVGALLTNVFAGNVTTDKDLRYISGNVLSGKQVSPNGFLGAFHSQLTVIPEGDDVHEMFGWIMPRFNQFSANHSYFSWLMGKKEYTLDARIKGGERHMIMSGEYDKVFPMDIMPEYLIKAIIAGDIDRMEALGIYEVAPEDFALCEFVCSSKMELQRIVRVGLDMLRAEMA
;
A
#
# COMPACT_ATOMS: atom_id res chain seq x y z
N MET A 1 -0.05 25.60 -15.16
CA MET A 1 0.96 25.05 -14.21
C MET A 1 0.17 24.31 -13.13
N ALA A 2 0.57 23.11 -12.75
CA ALA A 2 -0.06 22.40 -11.63
C ALA A 2 0.08 23.25 -10.34
N ASN A 3 -0.94 23.22 -9.49
CA ASN A 3 -0.85 23.83 -8.17
C ASN A 3 0.23 23.09 -7.36
N VAL A 4 1.05 23.79 -6.58
CA VAL A 4 2.13 23.21 -5.79
C VAL A 4 1.84 23.39 -4.31
N ILE A 5 1.73 22.28 -3.59
CA ILE A 5 1.57 22.25 -2.14
C ILE A 5 2.92 21.88 -1.51
N LYS A 6 3.41 22.75 -0.60
CA LYS A 6 4.67 22.55 0.12
C LYS A 6 4.41 22.08 1.54
N LEU A 7 4.94 20.92 1.86
CA LEU A 7 4.87 20.32 3.20
C LEU A 7 6.20 20.52 3.92
N ARG A 8 6.14 20.84 5.20
CA ARG A 8 7.34 21.08 6.03
C ARG A 8 7.52 20.05 7.13
N LYS A 9 6.41 19.46 7.61
CA LYS A 9 6.43 18.41 8.64
C LYS A 9 6.73 17.08 7.99
N GLY A 10 7.53 16.25 8.64
CA GLY A 10 7.91 14.94 8.15
C GLY A 10 9.39 14.66 8.35
N ILE A 11 9.83 13.47 7.97
CA ILE A 11 11.24 13.06 8.07
C ILE A 11 11.57 11.99 7.04
N ASP A 12 12.63 12.20 6.28
CA ASP A 12 13.15 11.20 5.35
C ASP A 12 14.09 10.24 6.09
N ILE A 13 13.83 8.95 5.99
CA ILE A 13 14.66 7.91 6.60
C ILE A 13 15.54 7.31 5.49
N ASN A 14 16.81 7.71 5.46
CA ASN A 14 17.75 7.30 4.43
C ASN A 14 18.26 5.88 4.70
N LEU A 15 17.61 4.88 4.11
CA LEU A 15 18.03 3.49 4.16
C LEU A 15 18.93 3.12 2.97
N LYS A 16 19.89 2.23 3.24
CA LYS A 16 20.71 1.61 2.21
C LYS A 16 19.90 0.55 1.43
N GLY A 17 20.17 0.44 0.12
CA GLY A 17 19.62 -0.63 -0.71
C GLY A 17 18.41 -0.21 -1.55
N LYS A 18 18.39 1.04 -2.05
CA LYS A 18 17.39 1.50 -3.02
C LYS A 18 17.56 0.74 -4.34
N ALA A 19 16.42 0.35 -4.95
CA ALA A 19 16.42 -0.33 -6.25
C ALA A 19 16.99 0.56 -7.36
N ALA A 20 17.92 0.00 -8.13
CA ALA A 20 18.39 0.63 -9.37
C ALA A 20 17.27 0.59 -10.42
N GLU A 21 17.16 1.63 -11.26
CA GLU A 21 16.17 1.70 -12.34
C GLU A 21 16.49 0.73 -13.50
N THR A 22 16.59 -0.53 -13.17
CA THR A 22 16.83 -1.65 -14.10
C THR A 22 15.91 -2.82 -13.77
N TYR A 23 15.49 -3.58 -14.78
CA TYR A 23 14.71 -4.78 -14.56
C TYR A 23 15.60 -6.02 -14.40
N THR A 24 15.32 -6.80 -13.38
CA THR A 24 15.86 -8.16 -13.21
C THR A 24 14.78 -9.17 -13.59
N THR A 25 15.16 -10.17 -14.40
CA THR A 25 14.27 -11.28 -14.71
C THR A 25 14.22 -12.24 -13.53
N VAL A 26 13.03 -12.51 -13.04
CA VAL A 26 12.76 -13.52 -12.01
C VAL A 26 12.12 -14.72 -12.69
N LYS A 27 12.52 -15.93 -12.28
CA LYS A 27 11.88 -17.16 -12.73
C LYS A 27 10.40 -17.15 -12.32
N GLU A 28 9.54 -17.64 -13.22
CA GLU A 28 8.11 -17.75 -12.95
C GLU A 28 7.85 -18.41 -11.59
N PRO A 29 6.99 -17.81 -10.75
CA PRO A 29 6.76 -18.29 -9.39
C PRO A 29 6.12 -19.68 -9.31
N GLY A 30 5.31 -20.05 -10.30
CA GLY A 30 4.54 -21.29 -10.35
C GLY A 30 3.31 -21.31 -9.44
N PHE A 31 3.35 -20.65 -8.27
CA PHE A 31 2.26 -20.55 -7.33
C PHE A 31 1.91 -19.09 -7.03
N TYR A 32 0.61 -18.86 -6.87
CA TYR A 32 0.05 -17.54 -6.57
C TYR A 32 -0.99 -17.68 -5.48
N ALA A 33 -1.01 -16.77 -4.53
CA ALA A 33 -2.02 -16.76 -3.49
C ALA A 33 -2.76 -15.43 -3.41
N LEU A 34 -4.07 -15.51 -3.22
CA LEU A 34 -4.85 -14.35 -2.83
C LEU A 34 -5.14 -14.44 -1.33
N VAL A 35 -4.73 -13.40 -0.60
CA VAL A 35 -4.82 -13.31 0.85
C VAL A 35 -5.96 -12.38 1.22
N PRO A 36 -7.09 -12.87 1.80
CA PRO A 36 -8.23 -12.01 2.13
C PRO A 36 -7.90 -10.88 3.11
N ASP A 37 -6.92 -11.08 4.00
CA ASP A 37 -6.46 -10.06 4.96
C ASP A 37 -5.75 -8.86 4.30
N ASP A 38 -5.41 -8.94 3.02
CA ASP A 38 -4.89 -7.79 2.27
C ASP A 38 -6.02 -6.82 1.88
N PHE A 39 -7.30 -7.26 1.99
CA PHE A 39 -8.48 -6.49 1.62
C PHE A 39 -9.28 -6.10 2.87
N PRO A 40 -8.95 -4.99 3.53
CA PRO A 40 -9.58 -4.58 4.79
C PRO A 40 -11.08 -4.34 4.62
N GLY A 41 -11.85 -4.70 5.66
CA GLY A 41 -13.29 -4.51 5.69
C GLY A 41 -14.11 -5.61 5.01
N VAL A 42 -13.47 -6.55 4.30
CA VAL A 42 -14.11 -7.64 3.55
C VAL A 42 -14.35 -8.84 4.45
N THR A 43 -15.52 -9.45 4.33
CA THR A 43 -15.83 -10.76 4.92
C THR A 43 -15.80 -11.81 3.80
N PRO A 44 -14.71 -12.59 3.65
CA PRO A 44 -14.53 -13.43 2.48
C PRO A 44 -15.48 -14.64 2.49
N LYS A 45 -16.19 -14.84 1.39
CA LYS A 45 -16.94 -16.07 1.07
C LYS A 45 -16.25 -16.74 -0.12
N VAL A 46 -15.53 -17.83 0.15
CA VAL A 46 -14.85 -18.62 -0.89
C VAL A 46 -15.87 -19.23 -1.83
N VAL A 47 -15.63 -19.13 -3.13
CA VAL A 47 -16.51 -19.63 -4.20
C VAL A 47 -15.91 -20.75 -5.02
N VAL A 48 -14.66 -21.13 -4.74
CA VAL A 48 -13.93 -22.22 -5.38
C VAL A 48 -13.67 -23.37 -4.41
N LYS A 49 -13.30 -24.53 -4.94
CA LYS A 49 -12.90 -25.72 -4.17
C LYS A 49 -11.45 -26.08 -4.51
N GLU A 50 -10.80 -26.80 -3.59
CA GLU A 50 -9.52 -27.43 -3.90
C GLU A 50 -9.65 -28.40 -5.08
N GLN A 51 -8.62 -28.46 -5.92
CA GLN A 51 -8.55 -29.20 -7.19
C GLN A 51 -9.47 -28.65 -8.29
N GLU A 52 -10.11 -27.51 -8.11
CA GLU A 52 -10.89 -26.83 -9.14
C GLU A 52 -9.97 -26.01 -10.04
N TYR A 53 -10.19 -26.06 -11.36
CA TYR A 53 -9.49 -25.23 -12.33
C TYR A 53 -10.18 -23.86 -12.40
N VAL A 54 -9.38 -22.79 -12.39
CA VAL A 54 -9.85 -21.40 -12.52
C VAL A 54 -9.14 -20.70 -13.66
N MET A 55 -9.84 -19.82 -14.36
CA MET A 55 -9.22 -18.93 -15.35
C MET A 55 -8.64 -17.68 -14.68
N ALA A 56 -7.66 -17.04 -15.32
CA ALA A 56 -7.20 -15.72 -14.92
C ALA A 56 -8.36 -14.70 -15.04
N GLY A 57 -8.75 -14.07 -13.94
CA GLY A 57 -9.96 -13.25 -13.84
C GLY A 57 -11.18 -13.98 -13.27
N GLY A 58 -11.12 -15.30 -13.07
CA GLY A 58 -12.17 -16.07 -12.40
C GLY A 58 -12.20 -15.80 -10.88
N PRO A 59 -13.38 -15.72 -10.24
CA PRO A 59 -13.51 -15.38 -8.84
C PRO A 59 -13.01 -16.51 -7.92
N LEU A 60 -12.15 -16.17 -6.94
CA LEU A 60 -11.70 -17.07 -5.88
C LEU A 60 -12.57 -16.93 -4.62
N PHE A 61 -12.89 -15.70 -4.27
CA PHE A 61 -13.85 -15.38 -3.21
C PHE A 61 -14.55 -14.06 -3.52
N ILE A 62 -15.65 -13.83 -2.82
CA ILE A 62 -16.46 -12.62 -2.91
C ILE A 62 -16.64 -12.02 -1.52
N ASP A 63 -17.01 -10.75 -1.42
CA ASP A 63 -17.48 -10.22 -0.13
C ASP A 63 -18.85 -10.82 0.20
N LYS A 64 -19.04 -11.25 1.44
CA LYS A 64 -20.29 -11.82 1.92
C LYS A 64 -21.45 -10.82 1.92
N TYR A 65 -21.14 -9.54 2.20
CA TYR A 65 -22.13 -8.45 2.32
C TYR A 65 -22.37 -7.73 1.00
N HIS A 66 -21.36 -7.69 0.14
CA HIS A 66 -21.40 -7.14 -1.22
C HIS A 66 -20.94 -8.19 -2.24
N PRO A 67 -21.79 -9.19 -2.58
CA PRO A 67 -21.39 -10.32 -3.42
C PRO A 67 -20.94 -9.93 -4.83
N GLU A 68 -21.27 -8.74 -5.29
CA GLU A 68 -20.81 -8.15 -6.55
C GLU A 68 -19.32 -7.78 -6.52
N VAL A 69 -18.72 -7.59 -5.32
CA VAL A 69 -17.30 -7.36 -5.15
C VAL A 69 -16.58 -8.69 -5.17
N LYS A 70 -15.93 -8.97 -6.29
CA LYS A 70 -15.21 -10.21 -6.57
C LYS A 70 -13.71 -10.01 -6.36
N PHE A 71 -13.06 -11.06 -5.87
CA PHE A 71 -11.61 -11.17 -5.73
C PHE A 71 -11.17 -12.33 -6.62
N VAL A 72 -10.50 -11.97 -7.72
CA VAL A 72 -10.30 -12.88 -8.85
C VAL A 72 -8.87 -13.38 -8.92
N SER A 73 -8.69 -14.56 -9.52
CA SER A 73 -7.37 -15.17 -9.70
C SER A 73 -6.49 -14.34 -10.63
N PRO A 74 -5.23 -14.08 -10.27
CA PRO A 74 -4.27 -13.41 -11.14
C PRO A 74 -3.78 -14.28 -12.29
N VAL A 75 -3.94 -15.59 -12.19
CA VAL A 75 -3.48 -16.60 -13.16
C VAL A 75 -4.53 -17.67 -13.38
N SER A 76 -4.48 -18.36 -14.51
CA SER A 76 -5.23 -19.60 -14.66
C SER A 76 -4.45 -20.77 -14.11
N GLY A 77 -5.18 -21.76 -13.58
CA GLY A 77 -4.56 -22.95 -13.01
C GLY A 77 -5.46 -23.68 -12.05
N VAL A 78 -4.88 -24.55 -11.25
CA VAL A 78 -5.60 -25.39 -10.29
C VAL A 78 -5.49 -24.80 -8.88
N VAL A 79 -6.61 -24.68 -8.19
CA VAL A 79 -6.63 -24.31 -6.76
C VAL A 79 -6.03 -25.47 -5.96
N THR A 80 -4.83 -25.29 -5.43
CA THR A 80 -4.12 -26.34 -4.69
C THR A 80 -4.51 -26.40 -3.22
N SER A 81 -4.79 -25.24 -2.62
CA SER A 81 -5.21 -25.18 -1.21
C SER A 81 -6.09 -23.98 -0.90
N VAL A 82 -6.97 -24.17 0.09
CA VAL A 82 -7.74 -23.11 0.76
C VAL A 82 -7.37 -23.17 2.24
N GLU A 83 -6.30 -22.45 2.61
CA GLU A 83 -5.77 -22.48 3.97
C GLU A 83 -6.69 -21.75 4.94
N ARG A 84 -6.94 -22.39 6.08
CA ARG A 84 -7.80 -21.85 7.13
C ARG A 84 -7.10 -21.86 8.48
N GLY A 85 -7.18 -20.73 9.17
CA GLY A 85 -6.69 -20.55 10.53
C GLY A 85 -7.75 -20.78 11.60
N ALA A 86 -7.51 -20.22 12.76
CA ALA A 86 -8.43 -20.25 13.89
C ALA A 86 -9.83 -19.75 13.49
N ARG A 87 -10.88 -20.34 14.07
CA ARG A 87 -12.29 -20.03 13.78
C ARG A 87 -12.66 -20.11 12.29
N ARG A 88 -11.96 -20.96 11.52
CA ARG A 88 -12.13 -21.14 10.08
C ARG A 88 -11.87 -19.89 9.23
N LYS A 89 -11.14 -18.90 9.75
CA LYS A 89 -10.71 -17.73 8.99
C LYS A 89 -9.90 -18.16 7.77
N VAL A 90 -10.25 -17.70 6.58
CA VAL A 90 -9.49 -17.97 5.36
C VAL A 90 -8.19 -17.18 5.42
N LEU A 91 -7.04 -17.85 5.36
CA LEU A 91 -5.72 -17.24 5.40
C LEU A 91 -5.23 -16.91 3.99
N ASN A 92 -5.31 -17.86 3.08
CA ASN A 92 -5.00 -17.69 1.67
C ASN A 92 -5.72 -18.73 0.81
N ILE A 93 -5.80 -18.45 -0.48
CA ILE A 93 -6.24 -19.37 -1.54
C ILE A 93 -5.12 -19.45 -2.54
N VAL A 94 -4.52 -20.63 -2.67
CA VAL A 94 -3.33 -20.85 -3.52
C VAL A 94 -3.73 -21.48 -4.84
N VAL A 95 -3.25 -20.92 -5.94
CA VAL A 95 -3.43 -21.42 -7.30
C VAL A 95 -2.06 -21.80 -7.87
N GLU A 96 -1.92 -23.03 -8.34
CA GLU A 96 -0.79 -23.47 -9.15
C GLU A 96 -1.04 -23.08 -10.60
N ALA A 97 -0.17 -22.23 -11.15
CA ALA A 97 -0.37 -21.67 -12.47
C ALA A 97 -0.25 -22.72 -13.57
N ALA A 98 -1.15 -22.70 -14.53
CA ALA A 98 -1.05 -23.50 -15.75
C ALA A 98 0.10 -22.99 -16.63
N ALA A 99 0.72 -23.88 -17.40
CA ALA A 99 1.80 -23.52 -18.34
C ALA A 99 1.30 -22.58 -19.44
N GLU A 100 0.10 -22.80 -19.93
CA GLU A 100 -0.61 -21.91 -20.85
C GLU A 100 -1.74 -21.23 -20.09
N GLN A 101 -1.85 -19.90 -20.24
CA GLN A 101 -2.80 -19.11 -19.47
C GLN A 101 -4.14 -18.92 -20.21
N ASP A 102 -5.21 -19.32 -19.56
CA ASP A 102 -6.59 -19.09 -19.99
C ASP A 102 -7.16 -17.87 -19.27
N TYR A 103 -7.90 -17.03 -19.99
CA TYR A 103 -8.42 -15.77 -19.46
C TYR A 103 -9.93 -15.72 -19.54
N GLU A 104 -10.54 -15.14 -18.50
CA GLU A 104 -11.91 -14.64 -18.59
C GLU A 104 -11.94 -13.44 -19.55
N GLU A 105 -12.86 -13.48 -20.51
CA GLU A 105 -12.99 -12.46 -21.54
C GLU A 105 -14.10 -11.46 -21.17
N PHE A 106 -13.71 -10.25 -20.78
CA PHE A 106 -14.65 -9.16 -20.46
C PHE A 106 -14.96 -8.26 -21.66
N GLY A 107 -14.26 -8.46 -22.77
CA GLY A 107 -14.36 -7.67 -23.99
C GLY A 107 -13.74 -6.28 -23.87
N LYS A 108 -13.16 -5.81 -24.97
CA LYS A 108 -12.63 -4.44 -25.06
C LYS A 108 -13.76 -3.44 -25.03
N LYS A 109 -13.64 -2.39 -24.23
CA LYS A 109 -14.66 -1.35 -24.07
C LYS A 109 -14.03 0.04 -24.24
N ASN A 110 -14.68 0.91 -24.98
CA ASN A 110 -14.21 2.29 -25.12
C ASN A 110 -14.78 3.14 -23.98
N VAL A 111 -13.93 3.53 -23.04
CA VAL A 111 -14.28 4.34 -21.87
C VAL A 111 -14.98 5.65 -22.24
N SER A 112 -14.65 6.27 -23.39
CA SER A 112 -15.24 7.54 -23.78
C SER A 112 -16.76 7.45 -24.01
N SER A 113 -17.26 6.28 -24.43
CA SER A 113 -18.68 6.02 -24.70
C SER A 113 -19.45 5.47 -23.48
N MET A 114 -18.78 5.23 -22.36
CA MET A 114 -19.36 4.67 -21.13
C MET A 114 -19.81 5.77 -20.17
N ASP A 115 -20.86 5.50 -19.42
CA ASP A 115 -21.26 6.26 -18.23
C ASP A 115 -20.62 5.69 -16.95
N ALA A 116 -20.87 6.33 -15.82
CA ALA A 116 -20.32 5.95 -14.52
C ALA A 116 -20.71 4.53 -14.08
N ASP A 117 -21.99 4.17 -14.29
CA ASP A 117 -22.52 2.87 -13.85
C ASP A 117 -21.98 1.73 -14.73
N ALA A 118 -21.81 1.95 -16.02
CA ALA A 118 -21.20 0.98 -16.92
C ALA A 118 -19.73 0.75 -16.59
N VAL A 119 -18.97 1.80 -16.24
CA VAL A 119 -17.57 1.67 -15.77
C VAL A 119 -17.53 0.88 -14.47
N LYS A 120 -18.33 1.28 -13.47
CA LYS A 120 -18.39 0.60 -12.16
C LYS A 120 -18.76 -0.88 -12.32
N SER A 121 -19.77 -1.20 -13.13
CA SER A 121 -20.18 -2.59 -13.40
C SER A 121 -19.07 -3.40 -14.06
N ALA A 122 -18.33 -2.83 -15.01
CA ALA A 122 -17.19 -3.51 -15.63
C ALA A 122 -16.06 -3.81 -14.62
N LEU A 123 -15.78 -2.87 -13.70
CA LEU A 123 -14.79 -3.07 -12.65
C LEU A 123 -15.20 -4.13 -11.63
N LEU A 124 -16.49 -4.17 -11.26
CA LEU A 124 -17.05 -5.20 -10.36
C LEU A 124 -17.01 -6.59 -11.02
N GLU A 125 -17.41 -6.67 -12.29
CA GLU A 125 -17.40 -7.92 -13.06
C GLU A 125 -16.00 -8.51 -13.16
N ALA A 126 -14.99 -7.68 -13.46
CA ALA A 126 -13.60 -8.07 -13.63
C ALA A 126 -12.81 -8.18 -12.32
N GLY A 127 -13.41 -7.93 -11.15
CA GLY A 127 -12.74 -7.97 -9.85
C GLY A 127 -11.74 -6.84 -9.60
N LEU A 128 -11.73 -5.80 -10.46
CA LEU A 128 -10.82 -4.66 -10.28
C LEU A 128 -11.33 -3.65 -9.25
N PHE A 129 -12.62 -3.68 -8.92
CA PHE A 129 -13.20 -2.86 -7.85
C PHE A 129 -12.56 -3.16 -6.49
N ALA A 130 -12.06 -4.38 -6.28
CA ALA A 130 -11.33 -4.82 -5.09
C ALA A 130 -10.05 -4.01 -4.80
N PHE A 131 -9.53 -3.26 -5.78
CA PHE A 131 -8.36 -2.40 -5.61
C PHE A 131 -8.71 -0.95 -5.26
N ILE A 132 -9.98 -0.62 -5.14
CA ILE A 132 -10.46 0.70 -4.71
C ILE A 132 -10.74 0.63 -3.22
N LYS A 133 -10.11 1.50 -2.45
CA LYS A 133 -10.38 1.68 -1.02
C LYS A 133 -11.21 2.93 -0.79
N GLN A 134 -11.85 3.03 0.36
CA GLN A 134 -12.58 4.23 0.77
C GLN A 134 -12.11 4.77 2.11
N ARG A 135 -12.22 6.06 2.28
CA ARG A 135 -12.25 6.75 3.57
C ARG A 135 -13.62 7.38 3.77
N PRO A 136 -14.17 7.36 4.98
CA PRO A 136 -13.64 6.83 6.24
C PRO A 136 -13.34 5.33 6.22
N TYR A 137 -12.70 4.86 7.29
CA TYR A 137 -12.42 3.47 7.68
C TYR A 137 -11.23 2.80 7.00
N ASP A 138 -10.72 3.30 5.86
CA ASP A 138 -9.65 2.66 5.08
C ASP A 138 -9.93 1.16 4.81
N ILE A 139 -11.05 0.90 4.15
CA ILE A 139 -11.54 -0.43 3.77
C ILE A 139 -11.76 -0.47 2.25
N ILE A 140 -12.03 -1.66 1.71
CA ILE A 140 -12.47 -1.79 0.32
C ILE A 140 -13.77 -0.99 0.13
N ALA A 141 -13.85 -0.25 -0.97
CA ALA A 141 -14.94 0.66 -1.24
C ALA A 141 -16.31 -0.07 -1.31
N ASP A 142 -17.33 0.57 -0.75
CA ASP A 142 -18.71 0.13 -0.89
C ASP A 142 -19.23 0.53 -2.29
N PRO A 143 -19.63 -0.43 -3.14
CA PRO A 143 -20.09 -0.14 -4.49
C PRO A 143 -21.42 0.61 -4.53
N THR A 144 -22.16 0.65 -3.42
CA THR A 144 -23.46 1.36 -3.34
C THR A 144 -23.29 2.86 -3.08
N VAL A 145 -22.12 3.28 -2.60
CA VAL A 145 -21.81 4.68 -2.27
C VAL A 145 -21.19 5.39 -3.46
N THR A 146 -21.60 6.64 -3.70
CA THR A 146 -20.95 7.54 -4.65
C THR A 146 -19.91 8.38 -3.93
N PRO A 147 -18.64 8.32 -4.29
CA PRO A 147 -17.60 9.09 -3.60
C PRO A 147 -17.65 10.57 -3.99
N LYS A 148 -17.28 11.45 -3.06
CA LYS A 148 -17.05 12.88 -3.29
C LYS A 148 -15.92 13.11 -4.30
N GLY A 149 -14.90 12.25 -4.27
CA GLY A 149 -13.76 12.27 -5.17
C GLY A 149 -12.94 10.99 -5.10
N ILE A 150 -12.12 10.78 -6.12
CA ILE A 150 -11.18 9.65 -6.21
C ILE A 150 -9.75 10.20 -6.21
N PHE A 151 -8.91 9.68 -5.33
CA PHE A 151 -7.54 10.14 -5.14
C PHE A 151 -6.53 9.10 -5.59
N VAL A 152 -5.60 9.53 -6.45
CA VAL A 152 -4.48 8.72 -6.95
C VAL A 152 -3.18 9.39 -6.57
N SER A 153 -2.36 8.76 -5.72
CA SER A 153 -1.01 9.22 -5.44
C SER A 153 -0.02 8.56 -6.39
N ALA A 154 0.55 9.33 -7.31
CA ALA A 154 1.51 8.83 -8.30
C ALA A 154 2.97 8.93 -7.83
N PHE A 155 3.22 9.09 -6.54
CA PHE A 155 4.56 9.05 -5.95
C PHE A 155 4.48 8.53 -4.52
N ASP A 156 5.59 8.01 -4.05
CA ASP A 156 5.76 7.51 -2.69
C ASP A 156 7.02 8.14 -2.09
N THR A 157 6.96 8.49 -0.80
CA THR A 157 8.06 9.08 -0.03
C THR A 157 8.55 8.19 1.10
N ASN A 158 7.99 6.98 1.22
CA ASN A 158 8.43 6.00 2.20
C ASN A 158 9.90 5.58 1.96
N PRO A 159 10.59 5.04 2.98
CA PRO A 159 11.94 4.58 2.81
C PRO A 159 12.08 3.54 1.71
N LEU A 160 13.05 3.75 0.81
CA LEU A 160 13.33 2.88 -0.35
C LEU A 160 12.17 2.77 -1.36
N ALA A 161 11.21 3.70 -1.33
CA ALA A 161 10.03 3.67 -2.17
C ALA A 161 10.35 3.47 -3.65
N PRO A 162 9.51 2.71 -4.38
CA PRO A 162 9.62 2.56 -5.81
C PRO A 162 9.38 3.89 -6.54
N ASP A 163 10.07 4.10 -7.64
CA ASP A 163 9.79 5.19 -8.55
C ASP A 163 8.65 4.82 -9.49
N PHE A 164 7.51 5.50 -9.34
CA PHE A 164 6.36 5.25 -10.19
C PHE A 164 6.59 5.73 -11.63
N GLU A 165 7.40 6.75 -11.84
CA GLU A 165 7.77 7.24 -13.18
C GLU A 165 8.53 6.15 -13.96
N PHE A 166 9.38 5.37 -13.27
CA PHE A 166 10.02 4.20 -13.85
C PHE A 166 9.01 3.06 -14.11
N ALA A 167 8.11 2.78 -13.18
CA ALA A 167 7.09 1.74 -13.32
C ALA A 167 6.08 2.03 -14.46
N LEU A 168 5.86 3.31 -14.76
CA LEU A 168 4.91 3.78 -15.78
C LEU A 168 5.44 3.60 -17.21
N LYS A 169 6.76 3.42 -17.40
CA LYS A 169 7.37 3.31 -18.74
C LYS A 169 6.75 2.15 -19.54
N GLY A 170 6.11 2.48 -20.68
CA GLY A 170 5.40 1.55 -21.54
C GLY A 170 3.96 1.26 -21.16
N GLU A 171 3.45 1.87 -20.08
CA GLU A 171 2.08 1.72 -19.60
C GLU A 171 1.29 3.04 -19.64
N GLU A 172 1.85 4.08 -20.25
CA GLU A 172 1.29 5.44 -20.24
C GLU A 172 -0.15 5.48 -20.81
N ALA A 173 -0.40 4.73 -21.89
CA ALA A 173 -1.72 4.63 -22.50
C ALA A 173 -2.73 3.92 -21.59
N ASN A 174 -2.29 2.83 -20.92
CA ASN A 174 -3.14 2.13 -19.97
C ASN A 174 -3.42 3.00 -18.75
N PHE A 175 -2.43 3.72 -18.23
CA PHE A 175 -2.63 4.64 -17.11
C PHE A 175 -3.64 5.74 -17.45
N GLN A 176 -3.52 6.38 -18.63
CA GLN A 176 -4.49 7.39 -19.05
C GLN A 176 -5.91 6.81 -19.22
N THR A 177 -6.05 5.63 -19.83
CA THR A 177 -7.36 4.96 -19.95
C THR A 177 -7.96 4.66 -18.57
N GLY A 178 -7.13 4.23 -17.61
CA GLY A 178 -7.58 4.01 -16.23
C GLY A 178 -8.04 5.30 -15.54
N LEU A 179 -7.30 6.40 -15.70
CA LEU A 179 -7.70 7.71 -15.19
C LEU A 179 -9.01 8.20 -15.83
N ASP A 180 -9.18 8.00 -17.14
CA ASP A 180 -10.41 8.35 -17.85
C ASP A 180 -11.61 7.57 -17.31
N ALA A 181 -11.43 6.29 -16.98
CA ALA A 181 -12.45 5.45 -16.37
C ALA A 181 -12.83 5.95 -14.96
N LEU A 182 -11.85 6.26 -14.12
CA LEU A 182 -12.10 6.82 -12.79
C LEU A 182 -12.82 8.17 -12.86
N ALA A 183 -12.42 9.03 -13.80
CA ALA A 183 -13.01 10.35 -14.00
C ALA A 183 -14.48 10.30 -14.46
N LYS A 184 -14.95 9.15 -15.00
CA LYS A 184 -16.38 8.93 -15.26
C LYS A 184 -17.18 8.70 -13.99
N MET A 185 -16.58 8.06 -12.97
CA MET A 185 -17.27 7.71 -11.74
C MET A 185 -17.33 8.89 -10.75
N ALA A 186 -16.25 9.66 -10.62
CA ALA A 186 -16.23 10.86 -9.77
C ALA A 186 -15.07 11.79 -10.15
N LYS A 187 -15.06 13.00 -9.55
CA LYS A 187 -13.94 13.93 -9.69
C LYS A 187 -12.66 13.26 -9.23
N THR A 188 -11.67 13.17 -10.11
CA THR A 188 -10.42 12.44 -9.86
C THR A 188 -9.26 13.41 -9.67
N TYR A 189 -8.53 13.21 -8.58
CA TYR A 189 -7.34 13.96 -8.21
C TYR A 189 -6.10 13.10 -8.44
N LEU A 190 -5.14 13.62 -9.19
CA LEU A 190 -3.84 13.00 -9.41
C LEU A 190 -2.77 13.82 -8.69
N SER A 191 -2.20 13.25 -7.65
CA SER A 191 -1.10 13.86 -6.90
C SER A 191 0.24 13.36 -7.42
N ILE A 192 1.14 14.30 -7.74
CA ILE A 192 2.47 14.03 -8.27
C ILE A 192 3.53 14.71 -7.40
N SER A 193 4.77 14.24 -7.47
CA SER A 193 5.91 14.96 -6.88
C SER A 193 6.39 16.07 -7.82
N VAL A 194 6.81 17.20 -7.26
CA VAL A 194 7.49 18.28 -8.03
C VAL A 194 8.73 17.79 -8.79
N LYS A 195 9.28 16.64 -8.40
CA LYS A 195 10.46 16.02 -9.01
C LYS A 195 10.12 15.23 -10.28
N GLN A 196 8.88 14.77 -10.43
CA GLN A 196 8.41 13.98 -11.57
C GLN A 196 8.22 14.84 -12.81
N LYS A 197 8.60 14.32 -13.98
CA LYS A 197 8.62 15.05 -15.24
C LYS A 197 7.91 14.34 -16.38
N ALA A 198 7.54 13.07 -16.22
CA ALA A 198 6.87 12.30 -17.26
C ALA A 198 5.59 13.01 -17.73
N ALA A 199 5.43 13.13 -19.04
CA ALA A 199 4.26 13.80 -19.63
C ALA A 199 2.94 13.10 -19.24
N ALA A 200 2.96 11.77 -19.11
CA ALA A 200 1.81 10.99 -18.67
C ALA A 200 1.32 11.34 -17.26
N LEU A 201 2.17 11.95 -16.41
CA LEU A 201 1.82 12.44 -15.07
C LEU A 201 1.50 13.94 -15.09
N THR A 202 2.39 14.74 -15.69
CA THR A 202 2.29 16.21 -15.66
C THR A 202 1.25 16.78 -16.62
N GLN A 203 0.81 16.00 -17.59
CA GLN A 203 -0.16 16.36 -18.63
C GLN A 203 -1.33 15.36 -18.74
N ALA A 204 -1.57 14.56 -17.67
CA ALA A 204 -2.71 13.63 -17.61
C ALA A 204 -4.03 14.38 -17.83
N LYS A 205 -4.94 13.77 -18.59
CA LYS A 205 -6.21 14.39 -18.97
C LYS A 205 -7.33 13.93 -18.03
N ASN A 206 -8.39 14.73 -17.98
CA ASN A 206 -9.64 14.43 -17.26
C ASN A 206 -9.47 14.32 -15.72
N VAL A 207 -8.35 14.77 -15.19
CA VAL A 207 -8.04 14.74 -13.75
C VAL A 207 -7.52 16.08 -13.27
N THR A 208 -7.65 16.35 -11.97
CA THR A 208 -7.06 17.53 -11.32
C THR A 208 -5.67 17.17 -10.83
N ILE A 209 -4.63 17.72 -11.47
CA ILE A 209 -3.23 17.46 -11.12
C ILE A 209 -2.78 18.46 -10.07
N THR A 210 -2.20 17.94 -8.96
CA THR A 210 -1.54 18.76 -7.93
C THR A 210 -0.16 18.20 -7.64
N ALA A 211 0.83 19.07 -7.59
CA ALA A 211 2.21 18.72 -7.26
C ALA A 211 2.49 18.93 -5.77
N PHE A 212 3.15 17.97 -5.15
CA PHE A 212 3.56 18.04 -3.75
C PHE A 212 5.08 18.13 -3.64
N ASP A 213 5.54 18.95 -2.69
CA ASP A 213 6.96 19.14 -2.35
C ASP A 213 7.11 18.99 -0.83
N GLY A 214 7.81 17.99 -0.37
CA GLY A 214 8.03 17.75 1.05
C GLY A 214 8.68 16.40 1.35
N PRO A 215 9.09 16.21 2.62
CA PRO A 215 9.61 14.94 3.10
C PRO A 215 8.51 13.87 3.24
N ASN A 216 8.89 12.65 3.60
CA ASN A 216 7.91 11.64 4.03
C ASN A 216 7.12 12.18 5.25
N PRO A 217 5.75 12.12 5.23
CA PRO A 217 4.88 11.30 4.40
C PRO A 217 4.14 12.06 3.27
N ALA A 218 4.77 12.96 2.55
CA ALA A 218 4.14 13.71 1.45
C ALA A 218 3.47 12.81 0.39
N GLY A 219 3.98 11.59 0.21
CA GLY A 219 3.45 10.58 -0.72
C GLY A 219 2.20 9.85 -0.22
N ASN A 220 1.85 9.94 1.06
CA ASN A 220 0.67 9.27 1.59
C ASN A 220 -0.61 9.94 1.07
N VAL A 221 -1.54 9.13 0.56
CA VAL A 221 -2.78 9.65 -0.01
C VAL A 221 -3.64 10.40 1.02
N GLY A 222 -3.59 10.03 2.31
CA GLY A 222 -4.28 10.72 3.38
C GLY A 222 -3.84 12.16 3.56
N VAL A 223 -2.52 12.41 3.50
CA VAL A 223 -1.96 13.75 3.53
C VAL A 223 -2.47 14.57 2.35
N GLN A 224 -2.56 13.96 1.18
CA GLN A 224 -3.04 14.63 -0.03
C GLN A 224 -4.54 14.96 0.04
N ILE A 225 -5.36 14.03 0.54
CA ILE A 225 -6.78 14.25 0.78
C ILE A 225 -6.99 15.44 1.71
N ASN A 226 -6.31 15.45 2.87
CA ASN A 226 -6.41 16.52 3.86
C ASN A 226 -6.14 17.91 3.28
N HIS A 227 -5.19 18.02 2.32
CA HIS A 227 -4.83 19.30 1.70
C HIS A 227 -5.67 19.68 0.48
N LEU A 228 -6.33 18.72 -0.17
CA LEU A 228 -7.07 18.96 -1.41
C LEU A 228 -8.58 19.04 -1.21
N ASP A 229 -9.13 18.08 -0.50
CA ASP A 229 -10.56 17.94 -0.28
C ASP A 229 -10.83 17.04 0.94
N PRO A 230 -10.70 17.59 2.17
CA PRO A 230 -10.82 16.83 3.41
C PRO A 230 -12.16 16.11 3.55
N VAL A 231 -12.18 15.05 4.35
CA VAL A 231 -13.34 14.18 4.54
C VAL A 231 -14.06 14.52 5.84
N SER A 232 -15.29 14.98 5.73
CA SER A 232 -16.17 15.26 6.88
C SER A 232 -17.12 14.08 7.16
N LYS A 233 -17.80 14.13 8.33
CA LYS A 233 -18.84 13.15 8.68
C LYS A 233 -19.91 13.07 7.59
N GLY A 234 -20.20 11.85 7.14
CA GLY A 234 -21.18 11.59 6.06
C GLY A 234 -20.63 11.71 4.65
N GLU A 235 -19.38 12.12 4.47
CA GLU A 235 -18.71 12.14 3.18
C GLU A 235 -17.88 10.86 3.00
N THR A 236 -17.73 10.44 1.75
CA THR A 236 -16.86 9.30 1.37
C THR A 236 -15.98 9.70 0.20
N VAL A 237 -14.71 9.36 0.28
CA VAL A 237 -13.76 9.47 -0.83
C VAL A 237 -13.18 8.11 -1.14
N TRP A 238 -12.81 7.89 -2.40
CA TRP A 238 -12.11 6.68 -2.80
C TRP A 238 -10.63 6.94 -3.03
N THR A 239 -9.82 5.94 -2.79
CA THR A 239 -8.38 5.96 -3.05
C THR A 239 -8.00 4.74 -3.87
N ILE A 240 -7.05 4.90 -4.78
CA ILE A 240 -6.54 3.80 -5.58
C ILE A 240 -5.04 3.96 -5.85
N ASP A 241 -4.32 2.85 -5.76
CA ASP A 241 -2.91 2.73 -6.10
C ASP A 241 -2.68 3.03 -7.59
N PRO A 242 -1.63 3.78 -7.97
CA PRO A 242 -1.42 4.16 -9.36
C PRO A 242 -1.13 2.98 -10.29
N GLN A 243 -0.57 1.86 -9.79
CA GLN A 243 -0.44 0.65 -10.61
C GLN A 243 -1.77 -0.08 -10.78
N ALA A 244 -2.70 0.03 -9.83
CA ALA A 244 -4.06 -0.48 -10.01
C ALA A 244 -4.84 0.32 -11.07
N VAL A 245 -4.55 1.62 -11.22
CA VAL A 245 -5.07 2.42 -12.35
C VAL A 245 -4.61 1.84 -13.70
N ILE A 246 -3.36 1.36 -13.79
CA ILE A 246 -2.87 0.65 -14.98
C ILE A 246 -3.65 -0.65 -15.23
N PHE A 247 -4.01 -1.40 -14.17
CA PHE A 247 -4.83 -2.62 -14.31
C PHE A 247 -6.19 -2.30 -14.93
N ILE A 248 -6.84 -1.22 -14.47
CA ILE A 248 -8.10 -0.73 -15.03
C ILE A 248 -7.95 -0.41 -16.53
N GLY A 249 -6.90 0.32 -16.89
CA GLY A 249 -6.65 0.64 -18.29
C GLY A 249 -6.39 -0.59 -19.16
N ARG A 250 -5.63 -1.55 -18.66
CA ARG A 250 -5.41 -2.83 -19.37
C ARG A 250 -6.73 -3.57 -19.61
N LEU A 251 -7.63 -3.63 -18.63
CA LEU A 251 -8.95 -4.24 -18.80
C LEU A 251 -9.70 -3.64 -19.98
N PHE A 252 -9.85 -2.32 -20.02
CA PHE A 252 -10.59 -1.66 -21.08
C PHE A 252 -9.93 -1.78 -22.46
N ASN A 253 -8.58 -1.72 -22.49
CA ASN A 253 -7.80 -1.77 -23.73
C ASN A 253 -7.65 -3.20 -24.29
N THR A 254 -7.63 -4.23 -23.43
CA THR A 254 -7.39 -5.61 -23.87
C THR A 254 -8.61 -6.52 -23.75
N GLY A 255 -9.55 -6.19 -22.85
CA GLY A 255 -10.70 -7.03 -22.50
C GLY A 255 -10.38 -8.13 -21.48
N ARG A 256 -9.19 -8.13 -20.89
CA ARG A 256 -8.70 -9.14 -19.93
C ARG A 256 -8.09 -8.49 -18.72
N VAL A 257 -8.15 -9.16 -17.57
CA VAL A 257 -7.41 -8.71 -16.39
C VAL A 257 -5.93 -9.07 -16.52
N ASN A 258 -5.08 -8.14 -16.06
CA ASN A 258 -3.65 -8.38 -15.95
C ASN A 258 -3.13 -7.61 -14.74
N PHE A 259 -2.81 -8.35 -13.67
CA PHE A 259 -2.34 -7.83 -12.39
C PHE A 259 -0.81 -7.77 -12.30
N THR A 260 -0.10 -7.77 -13.42
CA THR A 260 1.36 -7.60 -13.43
C THR A 260 1.72 -6.23 -12.89
N ARG A 261 2.51 -6.22 -11.84
CA ARG A 261 2.97 -5.07 -11.10
C ARG A 261 4.48 -4.92 -11.24
N THR A 262 4.98 -3.70 -11.36
CA THR A 262 6.41 -3.40 -11.23
C THR A 262 6.74 -3.29 -9.75
N VAL A 263 7.60 -4.17 -9.26
CA VAL A 263 7.97 -4.31 -7.85
C VAL A 263 9.44 -3.98 -7.66
N ALA A 264 9.75 -3.08 -6.72
CA ALA A 264 11.12 -2.78 -6.32
C ALA A 264 11.58 -3.78 -5.25
N VAL A 265 12.67 -4.49 -5.51
CA VAL A 265 13.34 -5.36 -4.52
C VAL A 265 14.44 -4.54 -3.86
N THR A 266 14.30 -4.25 -2.57
CA THR A 266 15.08 -3.23 -1.85
C THR A 266 15.57 -3.75 -0.49
N GLY A 267 16.42 -2.96 0.16
CA GLY A 267 16.90 -3.24 1.51
C GLY A 267 18.39 -3.50 1.56
N SER A 268 18.99 -3.30 2.74
CA SER A 268 20.43 -3.41 2.96
C SER A 268 20.98 -4.80 2.74
N GLU A 269 20.10 -5.81 2.81
CA GLU A 269 20.47 -7.22 2.70
C GLU A 269 20.19 -7.82 1.32
N VAL A 270 19.70 -7.00 0.38
CA VAL A 270 19.55 -7.39 -1.03
C VAL A 270 20.87 -7.14 -1.76
N LEU A 271 21.42 -8.18 -2.41
CA LEU A 271 22.71 -8.11 -3.09
C LEU A 271 22.68 -7.24 -4.35
N LYS A 272 21.59 -7.32 -5.10
CA LYS A 272 21.37 -6.55 -6.33
C LYS A 272 19.96 -5.90 -6.29
N PRO A 273 19.79 -4.77 -5.59
CA PRO A 273 18.51 -4.08 -5.55
C PRO A 273 18.11 -3.59 -6.95
N ALA A 274 16.98 -4.04 -7.45
CA ALA A 274 16.48 -3.72 -8.79
C ALA A 274 14.96 -3.95 -8.86
N TYR A 275 14.35 -3.58 -9.99
CA TYR A 275 12.93 -3.84 -10.22
C TYR A 275 12.72 -5.19 -10.89
N CYS A 276 11.58 -5.81 -10.62
CA CYS A 276 11.08 -6.96 -11.34
C CYS A 276 9.58 -6.80 -11.65
N LYS A 277 9.09 -7.56 -12.62
CA LYS A 277 7.66 -7.65 -12.92
C LYS A 277 7.11 -8.92 -12.26
N LEU A 278 6.13 -8.76 -11.39
CA LEU A 278 5.45 -9.85 -10.69
C LEU A 278 3.95 -9.66 -10.78
N GLN A 279 3.20 -10.74 -10.84
CA GLN A 279 1.76 -10.68 -10.64
C GLN A 279 1.42 -10.58 -9.15
N VAL A 280 0.30 -9.96 -8.82
CA VAL A 280 -0.26 -9.95 -7.47
C VAL A 280 -0.34 -11.38 -6.94
N GLY A 281 0.04 -11.57 -5.69
CA GLY A 281 0.01 -12.90 -5.06
C GLY A 281 1.14 -13.84 -5.47
N ALA A 282 2.12 -13.42 -6.25
CA ALA A 282 3.26 -14.25 -6.66
C ALA A 282 4.06 -14.80 -5.47
N LEU A 283 4.43 -16.08 -5.52
CA LEU A 283 5.33 -16.70 -4.54
C LEU A 283 6.73 -16.05 -4.62
N LEU A 284 7.27 -15.63 -3.49
CA LEU A 284 8.48 -14.81 -3.41
C LEU A 284 9.80 -15.58 -3.42
N THR A 285 9.77 -16.91 -3.32
CA THR A 285 10.98 -17.75 -3.24
C THR A 285 12.00 -17.42 -4.33
N ASN A 286 11.54 -17.32 -5.58
CA ASN A 286 12.43 -17.06 -6.73
C ASN A 286 12.96 -15.62 -6.78
N VAL A 287 12.31 -14.68 -6.11
CA VAL A 287 12.73 -13.28 -6.03
C VAL A 287 13.95 -13.13 -5.11
N PHE A 288 13.95 -13.88 -4.01
CA PHE A 288 15.01 -13.81 -3.01
C PHE A 288 16.14 -14.81 -3.25
N ALA A 289 15.90 -15.88 -4.03
CA ALA A 289 16.89 -16.93 -4.27
C ALA A 289 18.19 -16.38 -4.87
N GLY A 290 19.29 -16.50 -4.13
CA GLY A 290 20.62 -16.02 -4.55
C GLY A 290 20.76 -14.49 -4.63
N ASN A 291 19.78 -13.73 -4.15
CA ASN A 291 19.80 -12.25 -4.19
C ASN A 291 19.78 -11.60 -2.79
N VAL A 292 19.89 -12.39 -1.73
CA VAL A 292 19.96 -11.89 -0.34
C VAL A 292 21.21 -12.43 0.34
N THR A 293 21.66 -11.71 1.39
CA THR A 293 22.77 -12.19 2.25
C THR A 293 22.33 -13.43 3.03
N THR A 294 23.30 -14.27 3.44
CA THR A 294 23.01 -15.55 4.12
C THR A 294 23.79 -15.71 5.43
N ASP A 295 24.45 -14.64 5.87
CA ASP A 295 25.34 -14.62 7.03
C ASP A 295 24.65 -14.22 8.34
N LYS A 296 23.36 -13.89 8.29
CA LYS A 296 22.55 -13.43 9.43
C LYS A 296 21.07 -13.72 9.24
N ASP A 297 20.30 -13.56 10.30
CA ASP A 297 18.84 -13.65 10.24
C ASP A 297 18.25 -12.41 9.58
N LEU A 298 17.29 -12.63 8.67
CA LEU A 298 16.71 -11.60 7.82
C LEU A 298 15.21 -11.46 8.07
N ARG A 299 14.76 -10.21 8.06
CA ARG A 299 13.34 -9.86 7.98
C ARG A 299 12.96 -9.56 6.53
N TYR A 300 12.06 -10.36 6.01
CA TYR A 300 11.44 -10.17 4.70
C TYR A 300 10.14 -9.41 4.87
N ILE A 301 9.96 -8.36 4.09
CA ILE A 301 8.79 -7.48 4.17
C ILE A 301 8.18 -7.35 2.79
N SER A 302 6.90 -7.67 2.66
CA SER A 302 6.09 -7.26 1.53
C SER A 302 5.59 -5.84 1.81
N GLY A 303 6.04 -4.87 1.02
CA GLY A 303 5.88 -3.43 1.27
C GLY A 303 7.15 -2.75 1.80
N ASN A 304 6.99 -1.53 2.31
CA ASN A 304 8.04 -0.73 2.93
C ASN A 304 8.26 -1.08 4.41
N VAL A 305 9.32 -0.54 5.02
CA VAL A 305 9.68 -0.83 6.42
C VAL A 305 8.75 -0.19 7.46
N LEU A 306 7.88 0.75 7.08
CA LEU A 306 7.01 1.48 8.01
C LEU A 306 5.60 0.86 8.09
N SER A 307 5.02 0.47 6.96
CA SER A 307 3.64 -0.03 6.87
C SER A 307 3.52 -1.40 6.20
N GLY A 308 4.65 -1.99 5.76
CA GLY A 308 4.66 -3.30 5.12
C GLY A 308 4.40 -4.45 6.09
N LYS A 309 4.12 -5.62 5.54
CA LYS A 309 3.81 -6.85 6.27
C LYS A 309 5.01 -7.79 6.25
N GLN A 310 5.42 -8.28 7.41
CA GLN A 310 6.43 -9.34 7.48
C GLN A 310 5.91 -10.60 6.78
N VAL A 311 6.74 -11.18 5.94
CA VAL A 311 6.44 -12.42 5.20
C VAL A 311 7.58 -13.43 5.36
N SER A 312 7.27 -14.70 5.12
CA SER A 312 8.31 -15.73 4.96
C SER A 312 9.04 -15.53 3.62
N PRO A 313 10.30 -15.97 3.48
CA PRO A 313 10.96 -16.02 2.16
C PRO A 313 10.18 -16.86 1.13
N ASN A 314 9.34 -17.79 1.60
CA ASN A 314 8.39 -18.56 0.79
C ASN A 314 6.95 -18.02 0.87
N GLY A 315 6.79 -16.76 1.27
CA GLY A 315 5.50 -16.08 1.32
C GLY A 315 5.07 -15.56 -0.05
N PHE A 316 3.98 -14.80 -0.06
CA PHE A 316 3.37 -14.27 -1.27
C PHE A 316 3.41 -12.74 -1.29
N LEU A 317 3.45 -12.16 -2.49
CA LEU A 317 3.37 -10.72 -2.70
C LEU A 317 1.97 -10.22 -2.31
N GLY A 318 1.90 -9.26 -1.39
CA GLY A 318 0.64 -8.64 -0.99
C GLY A 318 -0.04 -7.88 -2.14
N ALA A 319 -1.37 -7.85 -2.13
CA ALA A 319 -2.18 -7.33 -3.23
C ALA A 319 -1.90 -5.85 -3.58
N PHE A 320 -1.53 -5.04 -2.59
CA PHE A 320 -1.28 -3.60 -2.75
C PHE A 320 0.20 -3.23 -2.73
N HIS A 321 1.12 -4.18 -2.63
CA HIS A 321 2.53 -3.89 -2.45
C HIS A 321 3.29 -3.83 -3.78
N SER A 322 4.03 -2.72 -3.98
CA SER A 322 4.92 -2.47 -5.13
C SER A 322 6.40 -2.48 -4.72
N GLN A 323 6.67 -2.90 -3.48
CA GLN A 323 8.01 -2.98 -2.89
C GLN A 323 8.14 -4.26 -2.09
N LEU A 324 9.34 -4.86 -2.15
CA LEU A 324 9.80 -5.92 -1.27
C LEU A 324 11.06 -5.43 -0.58
N THR A 325 11.12 -5.55 0.74
CA THR A 325 12.25 -5.01 1.52
C THR A 325 12.86 -6.10 2.38
N VAL A 326 14.19 -6.22 2.35
CA VAL A 326 14.92 -7.17 3.18
C VAL A 326 15.93 -6.42 4.05
N ILE A 327 15.79 -6.55 5.36
CA ILE A 327 16.65 -5.94 6.39
C ILE A 327 17.11 -6.99 7.39
N PRO A 328 18.18 -6.72 8.19
CA PRO A 328 18.56 -7.60 9.29
C PRO A 328 17.42 -7.72 10.32
N GLU A 329 17.19 -8.92 10.84
CA GLU A 329 16.32 -9.13 12.02
C GLU A 329 16.91 -8.45 13.25
N GLY A 330 18.21 -8.67 13.49
CA GLY A 330 18.98 -8.02 14.55
C GLY A 330 19.01 -8.74 15.88
N ASP A 331 18.46 -9.94 15.97
CA ASP A 331 18.43 -10.75 17.21
C ASP A 331 19.82 -11.19 17.67
N ASP A 332 20.78 -11.23 16.75
CA ASP A 332 22.18 -11.58 16.97
C ASP A 332 23.05 -10.43 17.55
N VAL A 333 22.50 -9.22 17.62
CA VAL A 333 23.26 -8.03 18.05
C VAL A 333 23.16 -7.83 19.55
N HIS A 334 24.23 -8.11 20.24
CA HIS A 334 24.40 -7.84 21.69
C HIS A 334 25.28 -6.61 21.90
N GLU A 335 24.71 -5.57 22.48
CA GLU A 335 25.46 -4.33 22.77
C GLU A 335 25.63 -4.13 24.28
N MET A 336 26.88 -4.16 24.73
CA MET A 336 27.23 -3.75 26.09
C MET A 336 27.47 -2.24 26.12
N PHE A 337 26.85 -1.53 27.08
CA PHE A 337 26.93 -0.06 27.22
C PHE A 337 26.48 0.73 25.97
N GLY A 338 25.60 0.15 25.15
CA GLY A 338 25.11 0.79 23.89
C GLY A 338 24.51 2.18 24.08
N TRP A 339 24.01 2.53 25.25
CA TRP A 339 23.44 3.83 25.60
C TRP A 339 24.47 4.97 25.72
N ILE A 340 25.79 4.66 25.89
CA ILE A 340 26.88 5.66 25.91
C ILE A 340 27.49 5.87 24.51
N MET A 341 27.29 4.91 23.60
CA MET A 341 27.95 4.91 22.30
C MET A 341 27.50 6.08 21.42
N PRO A 342 28.40 6.75 20.67
CA PRO A 342 28.05 7.89 19.80
C PRO A 342 27.18 7.53 18.60
N ARG A 343 27.07 6.25 18.26
CA ARG A 343 26.17 5.64 17.27
C ARG A 343 26.08 6.39 15.94
N PHE A 344 27.21 6.70 15.34
CA PHE A 344 27.30 7.32 14.01
C PHE A 344 26.66 6.50 12.88
N ASN A 345 26.43 5.20 13.10
CA ASN A 345 25.85 4.25 12.16
C ASN A 345 24.35 4.02 12.36
N GLN A 346 23.71 4.72 13.28
CA GLN A 346 22.27 4.62 13.52
C GLN A 346 21.57 5.92 13.17
N PHE A 347 20.38 5.80 12.57
CA PHE A 347 19.51 6.94 12.29
C PHE A 347 19.03 7.59 13.59
N SER A 348 19.00 8.91 13.65
CA SER A 348 18.61 9.68 14.84
C SER A 348 17.54 10.70 14.49
N ALA A 349 16.27 10.36 14.74
CA ALA A 349 15.14 11.26 14.54
C ALA A 349 15.17 12.44 15.53
N ASN A 350 15.52 12.18 16.79
CA ASN A 350 15.48 13.15 17.90
C ASN A 350 16.85 13.75 18.22
N HIS A 351 17.81 13.65 17.32
CA HIS A 351 19.19 14.10 17.54
C HIS A 351 19.87 13.45 18.78
N SER A 352 19.41 12.28 19.19
CA SER A 352 19.97 11.55 20.33
C SER A 352 21.35 10.98 20.07
N TYR A 353 21.74 10.82 18.79
CA TYR A 353 23.04 10.32 18.35
C TYR A 353 23.68 11.31 17.42
N PHE A 354 25.00 11.36 17.38
CA PHE A 354 25.77 12.29 16.53
C PHE A 354 25.61 12.04 15.02
N SER A 355 24.94 10.96 14.62
CA SER A 355 24.65 10.66 13.22
C SER A 355 23.84 11.77 12.51
N TRP A 356 23.07 12.58 13.24
CA TRP A 356 22.32 13.71 12.65
C TRP A 356 23.25 14.76 12.00
N LEU A 357 24.53 14.82 12.37
CA LEU A 357 25.55 15.68 11.74
C LEU A 357 25.98 15.16 10.36
N MET A 358 25.64 13.92 10.00
CA MET A 358 26.16 13.26 8.78
C MET A 358 25.29 13.47 7.53
N GLY A 359 24.28 14.31 7.59
CA GLY A 359 23.49 14.74 6.42
C GLY A 359 22.87 13.57 5.63
N LYS A 360 23.32 13.38 4.39
CA LYS A 360 22.76 12.39 3.44
C LYS A 360 23.28 10.96 3.62
N LYS A 361 23.83 10.58 4.78
CA LYS A 361 24.29 9.23 5.03
C LYS A 361 23.12 8.24 4.94
N GLU A 362 23.36 7.12 4.25
CA GLU A 362 22.44 5.98 4.23
C GLU A 362 22.78 5.04 5.39
N TYR A 363 21.73 4.48 5.99
CA TYR A 363 21.82 3.63 7.18
C TYR A 363 21.35 2.21 6.87
N THR A 364 22.03 1.24 7.48
CA THR A 364 21.52 -0.14 7.63
C THR A 364 20.82 -0.19 8.98
N LEU A 365 19.50 -0.27 8.97
CA LEU A 365 18.69 -0.43 10.17
C LEU A 365 18.18 -1.87 10.27
N ASP A 366 18.10 -2.36 11.50
CA ASP A 366 17.54 -3.66 11.83
C ASP A 366 16.11 -3.54 12.35
N ALA A 367 15.42 -4.68 12.52
CA ALA A 367 14.02 -4.74 12.92
C ALA A 367 13.78 -4.58 14.42
N ARG A 368 14.83 -4.39 15.23
CA ARG A 368 14.70 -4.29 16.69
C ARG A 368 14.01 -3.00 17.12
N ILE A 369 13.15 -3.12 18.12
CA ILE A 369 12.62 -1.96 18.86
C ILE A 369 13.77 -1.34 19.68
N LYS A 370 14.14 -0.10 19.36
CA LYS A 370 15.19 0.64 20.07
C LYS A 370 14.57 1.39 21.27
N GLY A 371 14.23 0.66 22.32
CA GLY A 371 13.62 1.17 23.54
C GLY A 371 12.63 0.19 24.14
N GLY A 372 11.98 0.55 25.23
CA GLY A 372 10.92 -0.23 25.87
C GLY A 372 9.54 0.36 25.58
N GLU A 373 8.57 -0.52 25.47
CA GLU A 373 7.16 -0.13 25.40
C GLU A 373 6.74 0.58 26.70
N ARG A 374 6.03 1.67 26.59
CA ARG A 374 5.59 2.50 27.72
C ARG A 374 4.18 3.03 27.46
N HIS A 375 3.54 3.50 28.52
CA HIS A 375 2.29 4.26 28.36
C HIS A 375 2.55 5.53 27.56
N MET A 376 1.54 5.90 26.76
CA MET A 376 1.59 7.08 25.92
C MET A 376 1.80 8.36 26.74
N ILE A 377 2.77 9.15 26.35
CA ILE A 377 3.02 10.50 26.87
C ILE A 377 2.76 11.53 25.78
N MET A 378 2.39 12.75 26.18
CA MET A 378 2.24 13.89 25.27
C MET A 378 3.64 14.47 25.02
N SER A 379 4.29 14.06 23.99
CA SER A 379 5.68 14.42 23.68
C SER A 379 5.80 15.56 22.66
N GLY A 380 4.74 15.80 21.86
CA GLY A 380 4.78 16.70 20.71
C GLY A 380 5.62 16.18 19.52
N GLU A 381 6.11 14.93 19.60
CA GLU A 381 6.94 14.35 18.52
C GLU A 381 6.10 14.03 17.28
N TYR A 382 4.84 13.62 17.45
CA TYR A 382 3.97 13.27 16.31
C TYR A 382 3.66 14.51 15.47
N ASP A 383 3.46 15.68 16.09
CA ASP A 383 3.17 16.94 15.40
C ASP A 383 4.29 17.37 14.43
N LYS A 384 5.53 16.93 14.70
CA LYS A 384 6.69 17.26 13.84
C LYS A 384 6.68 16.49 12.52
N VAL A 385 6.03 15.31 12.51
CA VAL A 385 6.06 14.37 11.38
C VAL A 385 4.68 14.12 10.75
N PHE A 386 3.64 14.74 11.29
CA PHE A 386 2.26 14.57 10.83
C PHE A 386 1.78 15.85 10.13
N PRO A 387 1.82 15.91 8.79
CA PRO A 387 1.49 17.13 8.03
C PRO A 387 0.00 17.26 7.68
N MET A 388 -0.90 16.74 8.52
CA MET A 388 -2.36 16.91 8.39
C MET A 388 -2.85 17.90 9.45
N ASP A 389 -4.00 18.54 9.20
CA ASP A 389 -4.66 19.43 10.16
C ASP A 389 -5.48 18.63 11.19
N ILE A 390 -4.79 17.76 11.91
CA ILE A 390 -5.33 16.86 12.92
C ILE A 390 -4.36 16.88 14.11
N MET A 391 -4.88 16.73 15.32
CA MET A 391 -4.09 16.60 16.55
C MET A 391 -3.79 15.12 16.84
N PRO A 392 -2.67 14.55 16.34
CA PRO A 392 -2.45 13.10 16.33
C PRO A 392 -2.38 12.49 17.74
N GLU A 393 -1.72 13.16 18.69
CA GLU A 393 -1.60 12.64 20.06
C GLU A 393 -2.95 12.60 20.78
N TYR A 394 -3.80 13.62 20.58
CA TYR A 394 -5.15 13.66 21.17
C TYR A 394 -6.07 12.61 20.55
N LEU A 395 -5.99 12.43 19.21
CA LEU A 395 -6.77 11.41 18.50
C LEU A 395 -6.42 10.00 18.99
N ILE A 396 -5.13 9.67 19.11
CA ILE A 396 -4.71 8.37 19.65
C ILE A 396 -5.22 8.15 21.06
N LYS A 397 -5.20 9.19 21.93
CA LYS A 397 -5.76 9.08 23.29
C LYS A 397 -7.26 8.86 23.29
N ALA A 398 -8.01 9.53 22.41
CA ALA A 398 -9.45 9.31 22.27
C ALA A 398 -9.76 7.86 21.84
N ILE A 399 -8.96 7.33 20.90
CA ILE A 399 -9.10 5.92 20.46
C ILE A 399 -8.81 4.95 21.61
N ILE A 400 -7.72 5.15 22.36
CA ILE A 400 -7.38 4.29 23.52
C ILE A 400 -8.47 4.35 24.59
N ALA A 401 -9.10 5.51 24.79
CA ALA A 401 -10.21 5.69 25.74
C ALA A 401 -11.54 5.13 25.24
N GLY A 402 -11.67 4.78 23.94
CA GLY A 402 -12.93 4.36 23.33
C GLY A 402 -13.97 5.49 23.23
N ASP A 403 -13.53 6.75 23.23
CA ASP A 403 -14.39 7.95 23.20
C ASP A 403 -14.69 8.34 21.74
N ILE A 404 -15.78 7.79 21.19
CA ILE A 404 -16.17 7.96 19.78
C ILE A 404 -16.46 9.42 19.46
N ASP A 405 -17.15 10.15 20.33
CA ASP A 405 -17.47 11.57 20.10
C ASP A 405 -16.20 12.40 19.95
N ARG A 406 -15.18 12.13 20.78
CA ARG A 406 -13.87 12.77 20.63
C ARG A 406 -13.09 12.31 19.42
N MET A 407 -13.16 11.03 19.03
CA MET A 407 -12.55 10.57 17.80
C MET A 407 -13.10 11.34 16.59
N GLU A 408 -14.43 11.51 16.52
CA GLU A 408 -15.09 12.28 15.47
C GLU A 408 -14.66 13.76 15.49
N ALA A 409 -14.69 14.40 16.66
CA ALA A 409 -14.29 15.80 16.80
C ALA A 409 -12.80 16.04 16.46
N LEU A 410 -11.95 15.03 16.55
CA LEU A 410 -10.52 15.08 16.26
C LEU A 410 -10.14 14.60 14.86
N GLY A 411 -11.11 14.30 13.99
CA GLY A 411 -10.86 14.03 12.58
C GLY A 411 -10.56 12.57 12.23
N ILE A 412 -11.08 11.58 12.96
CA ILE A 412 -10.86 10.15 12.67
C ILE A 412 -11.33 9.75 11.26
N TYR A 413 -12.26 10.46 10.67
CA TYR A 413 -12.78 10.20 9.31
C TYR A 413 -11.74 10.34 8.21
N GLU A 414 -10.71 11.17 8.44
CA GLU A 414 -9.69 11.49 7.44
C GLU A 414 -8.49 10.55 7.46
N VAL A 415 -8.28 9.83 8.57
CA VAL A 415 -7.04 9.07 8.78
C VAL A 415 -7.15 7.60 8.38
N ALA A 416 -6.00 7.02 8.07
CA ALA A 416 -5.79 5.60 7.94
C ALA A 416 -4.57 5.17 8.79
N PRO A 417 -4.39 3.87 9.05
CA PRO A 417 -3.23 3.37 9.78
C PRO A 417 -1.89 3.86 9.22
N GLU A 418 -1.74 3.88 7.89
CA GLU A 418 -0.52 4.32 7.21
C GLU A 418 -0.10 5.76 7.54
N ASP A 419 -1.06 6.64 7.82
CA ASP A 419 -0.78 8.06 8.15
C ASP A 419 -0.04 8.18 9.49
N PHE A 420 -0.20 7.20 10.38
CA PHE A 420 0.49 7.11 11.68
C PHE A 420 1.80 6.30 11.66
N ALA A 421 2.19 5.73 10.54
CA ALA A 421 3.39 4.91 10.45
C ALA A 421 4.67 5.68 10.84
N LEU A 422 4.79 6.94 10.40
CA LEU A 422 5.92 7.77 10.77
C LEU A 422 5.83 8.26 12.24
N CYS A 423 4.63 8.50 12.76
CA CYS A 423 4.41 8.79 14.18
C CYS A 423 4.84 7.60 15.06
N GLU A 424 4.52 6.38 14.62
CA GLU A 424 4.95 5.14 15.28
C GLU A 424 6.48 5.02 15.31
N PHE A 425 7.15 5.32 14.20
CA PHE A 425 8.61 5.32 14.10
C PHE A 425 9.27 6.28 15.10
N VAL A 426 8.77 7.53 15.23
CA VAL A 426 9.34 8.52 16.16
C VAL A 426 8.82 8.35 17.59
N CYS A 427 7.85 7.50 17.84
CA CYS A 427 7.21 7.34 19.14
C CYS A 427 8.21 6.96 20.23
N SER A 428 8.38 7.82 21.23
CA SER A 428 9.24 7.58 22.38
C SER A 428 8.72 6.48 23.32
N SER A 429 7.40 6.27 23.31
CA SER A 429 6.70 5.24 24.09
C SER A 429 6.61 3.88 23.39
N LYS A 430 7.02 3.81 22.13
CA LYS A 430 6.99 2.59 21.29
C LYS A 430 5.60 1.95 21.19
N MET A 431 4.60 2.80 21.02
CA MET A 431 3.21 2.39 20.83
C MET A 431 2.98 1.90 19.40
N GLU A 432 2.19 0.85 19.23
CA GLU A 432 1.73 0.36 17.92
C GLU A 432 0.58 1.23 17.39
N LEU A 433 0.91 2.43 16.88
CA LEU A 433 -0.10 3.43 16.54
C LEU A 433 -0.97 3.00 15.37
N GLN A 434 -0.40 2.34 14.37
CA GLN A 434 -1.15 1.83 13.22
C GLN A 434 -2.24 0.86 13.66
N ARG A 435 -1.90 -0.06 14.58
CA ARG A 435 -2.86 -1.00 15.15
C ARG A 435 -3.95 -0.29 15.97
N ILE A 436 -3.57 0.70 16.77
CA ILE A 436 -4.51 1.50 17.55
C ILE A 436 -5.49 2.23 16.63
N VAL A 437 -5.01 2.87 15.56
CA VAL A 437 -5.85 3.54 14.57
C VAL A 437 -6.80 2.56 13.88
N ARG A 438 -6.31 1.37 13.49
CA ARG A 438 -7.16 0.33 12.90
C ARG A 438 -8.32 -0.05 13.83
N VAL A 439 -8.03 -0.27 15.12
CA VAL A 439 -9.06 -0.56 16.13
C VAL A 439 -10.07 0.59 16.25
N GLY A 440 -9.60 1.84 16.29
CA GLY A 440 -10.48 3.01 16.34
C GLY A 440 -11.41 3.12 15.14
N LEU A 441 -10.89 2.89 13.94
CA LEU A 441 -11.68 2.90 12.71
C LEU A 441 -12.71 1.76 12.67
N ASP A 442 -12.36 0.57 13.18
CA ASP A 442 -13.27 -0.57 13.25
C ASP A 442 -14.37 -0.33 14.31
N MET A 443 -14.04 0.30 15.44
CA MET A 443 -15.03 0.72 16.47
C MET A 443 -16.01 1.74 15.89
N LEU A 444 -15.51 2.77 15.22
CA LEU A 444 -16.34 3.79 14.58
C LEU A 444 -17.26 3.19 13.53
N ARG A 445 -16.74 2.27 12.70
CA ARG A 445 -17.54 1.58 11.68
C ARG A 445 -18.67 0.74 12.31
N ALA A 446 -18.38 0.07 13.41
CA ALA A 446 -19.37 -0.75 14.11
C ALA A 446 -20.49 0.09 14.76
N GLU A 447 -20.18 1.31 15.22
CA GLU A 447 -21.15 2.24 15.78
C GLU A 447 -22.04 2.87 14.71
N MET A 448 -21.50 3.05 13.49
CA MET A 448 -22.22 3.68 12.37
C MET A 448 -22.99 2.70 11.49
N ALA A 449 -22.81 1.38 11.68
CA ALA A 449 -23.51 0.32 10.94
C ALA A 449 -24.89 0.04 11.56
#